data_043b7ca30719202ea5b06d050f55689d
#
_entry.id   043b7ca30719202ea5b06d050f55689d
#
_cell.length_a   1.000
_cell.length_b   1.000
_cell.length_c   1.000
_cell.angle_alpha   90.00
_cell.angle_beta   90.00
_cell.angle_gamma   90.00
#
_symmetry.space_group_name_H-M   'P 1'
#
loop_
_entity.id
_entity.type
_entity.pdbx_description
1 polymer ?
#
loop_
_entity_poly.entity_id
_entity_poly.type
_entity_poly.pdbx_seq_one_letter_code
_entity_poly.pdbx_strand_id
1 'polypeptide(L)'
;ICLFCVEDLFCNKREDETMYDRLTRQDVEKMEKELEHRKLVVRKEALEDVKEARAQGDLSENFEYKAAKKVKNRNESRIRYLERMIKTAQIVEDDAGEEELGLNDTVVVYVPEDDCEEEYKIVTTIRADVMNNMISIESPMGKCLLKHRVGDTVTIELENGVKYDVVIREIRKSDDESEEISRF
;
A
#
# COMPACT_ATOMS: atom_id res chain seq x y z
N ILE A 1 5.97 -21.85 -49.99
CA ILE A 1 7.37 -21.60 -49.68
C ILE A 1 7.45 -20.24 -49.04
N CYS A 2 7.33 -20.13 -47.76
CA CYS A 2 8.04 -19.19 -46.91
C CYS A 2 7.88 -19.66 -45.47
N LEU A 3 8.84 -20.43 -45.02
CA LEU A 3 9.17 -20.67 -43.62
C LEU A 3 9.87 -19.41 -43.12
N PHE A 4 9.19 -18.53 -42.45
CA PHE A 4 9.78 -17.54 -41.52
C PHE A 4 8.67 -16.89 -40.73
N CYS A 5 8.84 -16.85 -39.45
CA CYS A 5 8.01 -16.18 -38.41
C CYS A 5 7.18 -17.12 -37.54
N VAL A 6 7.83 -17.98 -36.80
CA VAL A 6 7.27 -18.59 -35.57
C VAL A 6 8.36 -18.66 -34.49
N GLU A 7 9.11 -17.61 -34.29
CA GLU A 7 10.14 -17.56 -33.24
C GLU A 7 10.13 -16.22 -32.48
N ASP A 8 8.99 -15.72 -32.05
CA ASP A 8 9.02 -14.56 -31.14
C ASP A 8 7.82 -14.49 -30.18
N LEU A 9 7.31 -15.64 -29.76
CA LEU A 9 6.12 -15.67 -28.88
C LEU A 9 6.37 -16.42 -27.56
N PHE A 10 7.63 -16.49 -27.11
CA PHE A 10 7.94 -17.02 -25.77
C PHE A 10 9.05 -16.20 -25.10
N CYS A 11 8.93 -14.88 -25.09
CA CYS A 11 9.61 -14.09 -24.08
C CYS A 11 8.74 -14.03 -22.84
N ASN A 12 8.56 -15.18 -22.20
CA ASN A 12 8.12 -15.23 -20.82
C ASN A 12 9.32 -14.76 -19.96
N LYS A 13 9.61 -13.45 -20.03
CA LYS A 13 10.31 -12.80 -18.94
C LYS A 13 9.39 -12.96 -17.73
N ARG A 14 9.69 -13.95 -16.90
CA ARG A 14 9.49 -13.77 -15.47
C ARG A 14 10.33 -12.53 -15.14
N GLU A 15 9.70 -11.38 -15.21
CA GLU A 15 10.18 -10.23 -14.50
C GLU A 15 10.21 -10.72 -13.06
N ASP A 16 11.42 -10.84 -12.54
CA ASP A 16 11.66 -10.93 -11.11
C ASP A 16 10.81 -9.79 -10.55
N GLU A 17 9.65 -10.13 -9.97
CA GLU A 17 8.88 -9.21 -9.14
C GLU A 17 9.74 -8.94 -7.90
N THR A 18 10.80 -8.18 -8.12
CA THR A 18 11.45 -7.46 -7.04
C THR A 18 10.36 -6.56 -6.51
N MET A 19 9.87 -6.90 -5.33
CA MET A 19 8.78 -6.26 -4.61
C MET A 19 9.20 -4.83 -4.28
N TYR A 20 9.14 -3.97 -5.29
CA TYR A 20 9.35 -2.53 -5.14
C TYR A 20 7.99 -1.92 -4.84
N ASP A 21 7.88 -1.32 -3.66
CA ASP A 21 6.68 -0.58 -3.32
C ASP A 21 6.65 0.75 -4.06
N ARG A 22 5.61 0.98 -4.84
CA ARG A 22 5.35 2.24 -5.51
C ARG A 22 4.83 3.24 -4.49
N LEU A 23 5.59 4.30 -4.26
CA LEU A 23 5.32 5.29 -3.23
C LEU A 23 5.41 6.70 -3.79
N THR A 24 4.62 7.63 -3.26
CA THR A 24 4.81 9.05 -3.56
C THR A 24 5.99 9.63 -2.77
N ARG A 25 6.50 10.78 -3.21
CA ARG A 25 7.54 11.52 -2.45
C ARG A 25 7.07 11.87 -1.06
N GLN A 26 5.80 12.26 -0.91
CA GLN A 26 5.23 12.61 0.39
C GLN A 26 5.11 11.40 1.30
N ASP A 27 4.79 10.22 0.76
CA ASP A 27 4.78 8.97 1.53
C ASP A 27 6.17 8.66 2.09
N VAL A 28 7.21 8.82 1.29
CA VAL A 28 8.60 8.62 1.73
C VAL A 28 8.97 9.62 2.82
N GLU A 29 8.65 10.91 2.66
CA GLU A 29 8.89 11.92 3.70
C GLU A 29 8.16 11.64 5.01
N LYS A 30 6.89 11.18 4.94
CA LYS A 30 6.13 10.77 6.13
C LYS A 30 6.79 9.58 6.82
N MET A 31 7.25 8.58 6.06
CA MET A 31 7.97 7.42 6.61
C MET A 31 9.30 7.81 7.24
N GLU A 32 10.06 8.72 6.64
CA GLU A 32 11.32 9.22 7.20
C GLU A 32 11.08 9.94 8.53
N LYS A 33 10.07 10.80 8.62
CA LYS A 33 9.69 11.49 9.87
C LYS A 33 9.24 10.50 10.94
N GLU A 34 8.43 9.50 10.60
CA GLU A 34 8.03 8.44 11.53
C GLU A 34 9.26 7.64 12.00
N LEU A 35 10.16 7.28 11.10
CA LEU A 35 11.38 6.53 11.39
C LEU A 35 12.30 7.30 12.36
N GLU A 36 12.51 8.59 12.12
CA GLU A 36 13.30 9.45 12.98
C GLU A 36 12.70 9.56 14.38
N HIS A 37 11.40 9.85 14.48
CA HIS A 37 10.70 9.90 15.76
C HIS A 37 10.80 8.58 16.53
N ARG A 38 10.62 7.44 15.85
CA ARG A 38 10.72 6.12 16.48
C ARG A 38 12.13 5.79 16.96
N LYS A 39 13.16 6.23 16.25
CA LYS A 39 14.56 6.03 16.64
C LYS A 39 14.97 6.93 17.80
N LEU A 40 14.58 8.19 17.76
CA LEU A 40 15.06 9.18 18.73
C LEU A 40 14.23 9.23 20.01
N VAL A 41 12.93 9.05 19.95
CA VAL A 41 12.00 9.18 21.07
C VAL A 41 11.53 7.81 21.55
N VAL A 42 10.70 7.13 20.75
CA VAL A 42 10.00 5.91 21.18
C VAL A 42 10.97 4.79 21.59
N ARG A 43 12.09 4.62 20.88
CA ARG A 43 13.10 3.61 21.22
C ARG A 43 13.73 3.90 22.58
N LYS A 44 14.01 5.15 22.88
CA LYS A 44 14.61 5.56 24.15
C LYS A 44 13.68 5.31 25.32
N GLU A 45 12.42 5.74 25.20
CA GLU A 45 11.37 5.50 26.19
C GLU A 45 11.17 4.00 26.42
N ALA A 46 11.00 3.22 25.36
CA ALA A 46 10.82 1.77 25.47
C ALA A 46 12.02 1.04 26.11
N LEU A 47 13.24 1.56 25.97
CA LEU A 47 14.42 1.02 26.63
C LEU A 47 14.45 1.37 28.12
N GLU A 48 14.01 2.58 28.50
CA GLU A 48 13.87 3.01 29.89
C GLU A 48 12.80 2.16 30.61
N ASP A 49 11.62 1.97 30.02
CA ASP A 49 10.55 1.11 30.53
C ASP A 49 11.03 -0.32 30.79
N VAL A 50 11.76 -0.91 29.84
CA VAL A 50 12.33 -2.25 29.98
C VAL A 50 13.34 -2.29 31.14
N LYS A 51 14.15 -1.24 31.31
CA LYS A 51 15.15 -1.13 32.39
C LYS A 51 14.46 -1.02 33.76
N GLU A 52 13.44 -0.17 33.87
CA GLU A 52 12.67 0.00 35.11
C GLU A 52 11.94 -1.28 35.49
N ALA A 53 11.22 -1.90 34.55
CA ALA A 53 10.54 -3.15 34.78
C ALA A 53 11.49 -4.30 35.18
N ARG A 54 12.73 -4.29 34.67
CA ARG A 54 13.77 -5.25 35.05
C ARG A 54 14.26 -5.04 36.49
N ALA A 55 14.26 -3.81 36.99
CA ALA A 55 14.72 -3.49 38.33
C ALA A 55 13.71 -3.92 39.43
N GLN A 56 12.45 -4.21 39.07
CA GLN A 56 11.36 -4.48 40.01
C GLN A 56 11.26 -5.94 40.48
N GLY A 57 12.17 -6.86 40.12
CA GLY A 57 12.23 -8.19 40.71
C GLY A 57 12.29 -9.37 39.72
N ASP A 58 11.73 -10.53 40.09
CA ASP A 58 11.85 -11.77 39.35
C ASP A 58 11.21 -11.67 37.95
N LEU A 59 12.07 -11.86 36.93
CA LEU A 59 11.70 -11.67 35.51
C LEU A 59 10.78 -12.75 34.97
N SER A 60 10.68 -13.91 35.65
CA SER A 60 9.89 -15.05 35.15
C SER A 60 8.39 -14.82 35.26
N GLU A 61 7.92 -14.09 36.28
CA GLU A 61 6.53 -13.77 36.54
C GLU A 61 6.18 -12.29 36.33
N ASN A 62 7.16 -11.46 35.99
CA ASN A 62 6.97 -10.02 35.83
C ASN A 62 6.24 -9.67 34.55
N PHE A 63 4.92 -9.39 34.65
CA PHE A 63 4.07 -8.98 33.52
C PHE A 63 4.50 -7.65 32.93
N GLU A 64 4.97 -6.70 33.75
CA GLU A 64 5.43 -5.38 33.31
C GLU A 64 6.66 -5.52 32.41
N TYR A 65 7.62 -6.35 32.79
CA TYR A 65 8.78 -6.65 31.95
C TYR A 65 8.38 -7.27 30.60
N LYS A 66 7.46 -8.26 30.61
CA LYS A 66 6.98 -8.89 29.37
C LYS A 66 6.26 -7.86 28.48
N ALA A 67 5.44 -6.98 29.06
CA ALA A 67 4.74 -5.92 28.35
C ALA A 67 5.72 -4.89 27.73
N ALA A 68 6.64 -4.35 28.52
CA ALA A 68 7.67 -3.41 28.07
C ALA A 68 8.55 -4.02 26.96
N LYS A 69 8.95 -5.27 27.10
CA LYS A 69 9.70 -5.99 26.06
C LYS A 69 8.91 -6.15 24.77
N LYS A 70 7.59 -6.41 24.86
CA LYS A 70 6.70 -6.49 23.70
C LYS A 70 6.60 -5.15 22.96
N VAL A 71 6.43 -4.05 23.69
CA VAL A 71 6.41 -2.69 23.14
C VAL A 71 7.72 -2.36 22.42
N LYS A 72 8.87 -2.59 23.10
CA LYS A 72 10.17 -2.42 22.49
C LYS A 72 10.31 -3.22 21.19
N ASN A 73 10.00 -4.52 21.21
CA ASN A 73 10.15 -5.36 20.03
C ASN A 73 9.24 -4.94 18.88
N ARG A 74 8.03 -4.48 19.18
CA ARG A 74 7.10 -3.93 18.17
C ARG A 74 7.68 -2.67 17.52
N ASN A 75 8.26 -1.78 18.32
CA ASN A 75 8.91 -0.58 17.79
C ASN A 75 10.12 -0.93 16.90
N GLU A 76 10.98 -1.85 17.32
CA GLU A 76 12.12 -2.31 16.50
C GLU A 76 11.66 -2.98 15.19
N SER A 77 10.56 -3.72 15.21
CA SER A 77 9.99 -4.32 14.01
C SER A 77 9.47 -3.26 13.05
N ARG A 78 8.80 -2.22 13.56
CA ARG A 78 8.32 -1.10 12.73
C ARG A 78 9.48 -0.28 12.15
N ILE A 79 10.54 -0.04 12.92
CA ILE A 79 11.75 0.63 12.42
C ILE A 79 12.35 -0.15 11.25
N ARG A 80 12.56 -1.47 11.40
CA ARG A 80 13.09 -2.31 10.30
C ARG A 80 12.18 -2.33 9.07
N TYR A 81 10.88 -2.31 9.28
CA TYR A 81 9.91 -2.23 8.20
C TYR A 81 10.06 -0.92 7.42
N LEU A 82 10.05 0.24 8.12
CA LEU A 82 10.20 1.55 7.51
C LEU A 82 11.53 1.70 6.76
N GLU A 83 12.64 1.24 7.37
CA GLU A 83 13.96 1.27 6.72
C GLU A 83 13.98 0.46 5.42
N ARG A 84 13.34 -0.71 5.41
CA ARG A 84 13.24 -1.52 4.19
C ARG A 84 12.41 -0.83 3.13
N MET A 85 11.21 -0.33 3.49
CA MET A 85 10.30 0.35 2.58
C MET A 85 10.95 1.57 1.94
N ILE A 86 11.59 2.43 2.73
CA ILE A 86 12.33 3.61 2.21
C ILE A 86 13.45 3.18 1.26
N LYS A 87 14.17 2.11 1.58
CA LYS A 87 15.27 1.63 0.75
C LYS A 87 14.82 1.04 -0.59
N THR A 88 13.65 0.39 -0.63
CA THR A 88 13.11 -0.27 -1.82
C THR A 88 12.07 0.58 -2.55
N ALA A 89 11.76 1.79 -2.05
CA ALA A 89 10.78 2.67 -2.62
C ALA A 89 11.09 3.02 -4.08
N GLN A 90 10.11 2.84 -4.96
CA GLN A 90 10.08 3.46 -6.28
C GLN A 90 9.15 4.65 -6.23
N ILE A 91 9.69 5.83 -6.50
CA ILE A 91 8.89 7.05 -6.52
C ILE A 91 8.04 7.03 -7.78
N VAL A 92 6.72 7.06 -7.59
CA VAL A 92 5.74 7.19 -8.66
C VAL A 92 5.19 8.62 -8.63
N GLU A 93 5.23 9.27 -9.76
CA GLU A 93 4.52 10.52 -10.00
C GLU A 93 3.21 10.17 -10.73
N ASP A 94 2.16 10.93 -10.48
CA ASP A 94 0.90 10.71 -11.19
C ASP A 94 1.03 11.20 -12.62
N ASP A 95 1.07 10.27 -13.58
CA ASP A 95 1.14 10.56 -15.02
C ASP A 95 -0.24 10.53 -15.70
N ALA A 96 -1.33 10.39 -14.90
CA ALA A 96 -2.68 10.32 -15.45
C ALA A 96 -3.12 11.67 -16.02
N GLY A 97 -3.78 11.62 -17.17
CA GLY A 97 -4.39 12.82 -17.79
C GLY A 97 -5.53 13.39 -16.93
N GLU A 98 -5.97 14.62 -17.24
CA GLU A 98 -7.05 15.28 -16.50
C GLU A 98 -8.37 14.48 -16.47
N GLU A 99 -8.64 13.71 -17.52
CA GLU A 99 -9.85 12.88 -17.66
C GLU A 99 -9.63 11.41 -17.28
N GLU A 100 -8.40 11.00 -16.96
CA GLU A 100 -8.02 9.63 -16.65
C GLU A 100 -7.91 9.45 -15.14
N LEU A 101 -8.28 8.27 -14.64
CA LEU A 101 -8.15 7.92 -13.24
C LEU A 101 -6.68 7.82 -12.85
N GLY A 102 -6.26 8.66 -11.92
CA GLY A 102 -4.90 8.75 -11.42
C GLY A 102 -4.75 8.29 -9.97
N LEU A 103 -3.58 8.58 -9.42
CA LEU A 103 -3.26 8.33 -8.02
C LEU A 103 -3.93 9.40 -7.15
N ASN A 104 -4.43 9.01 -5.98
CA ASN A 104 -5.20 9.79 -5.03
C ASN A 104 -6.62 10.17 -5.49
N ASP A 105 -7.01 9.85 -6.71
CA ASP A 105 -8.34 10.10 -7.21
C ASP A 105 -9.37 9.18 -6.56
N THR A 106 -10.58 9.68 -6.47
CA THR A 106 -11.76 8.91 -6.05
C THR A 106 -12.58 8.53 -7.28
N VAL A 107 -12.91 7.25 -7.41
CA VAL A 107 -13.70 6.70 -8.50
C VAL A 107 -14.99 6.12 -7.99
N VAL A 108 -16.09 6.40 -8.67
CA VAL A 108 -17.38 5.71 -8.48
C VAL A 108 -17.54 4.69 -9.59
N VAL A 109 -17.63 3.42 -9.22
CA VAL A 109 -17.83 2.31 -10.14
C VAL A 109 -19.20 1.71 -9.95
N TYR A 110 -19.83 1.30 -11.04
CA TYR A 110 -21.07 0.54 -11.05
C TYR A 110 -20.77 -0.91 -11.37
N VAL A 111 -21.26 -1.81 -10.55
CA VAL A 111 -21.14 -3.27 -10.71
C VAL A 111 -22.46 -3.80 -11.26
N PRO A 112 -22.56 -4.17 -12.56
CA PRO A 112 -23.81 -4.59 -13.17
C PRO A 112 -24.40 -5.87 -12.59
N GLU A 113 -23.55 -6.76 -12.05
CA GLU A 113 -24.00 -8.05 -11.49
C GLU A 113 -24.79 -7.86 -10.18
N ASP A 114 -24.38 -6.89 -9.37
CA ASP A 114 -24.98 -6.62 -8.05
C ASP A 114 -25.93 -5.41 -8.07
N ASP A 115 -26.04 -4.72 -9.21
CA ASP A 115 -26.81 -3.47 -9.39
C ASP A 115 -26.50 -2.43 -8.30
N CYS A 116 -25.22 -2.27 -7.99
CA CYS A 116 -24.76 -1.35 -6.95
C CYS A 116 -23.67 -0.41 -7.47
N GLU A 117 -23.61 0.76 -6.85
CA GLU A 117 -22.52 1.72 -7.03
C GLU A 117 -21.61 1.69 -5.80
N GLU A 118 -20.32 1.67 -6.03
CA GLU A 118 -19.30 1.67 -4.99
C GLU A 118 -18.29 2.77 -5.25
N GLU A 119 -17.87 3.44 -4.17
CA GLU A 119 -16.88 4.51 -4.23
C GLU A 119 -15.56 4.01 -3.67
N TYR A 120 -14.49 4.22 -4.43
CA TYR A 120 -13.13 3.83 -4.04
C TYR A 120 -12.15 4.96 -4.26
N LYS A 121 -11.17 5.09 -3.35
CA LYS A 121 -10.01 5.97 -3.52
C LYS A 121 -8.80 5.15 -3.91
N ILE A 122 -8.11 5.56 -4.98
CA ILE A 122 -6.89 4.88 -5.45
C ILE A 122 -5.69 5.48 -4.74
N VAL A 123 -4.98 4.65 -3.98
CA VAL A 123 -3.85 5.10 -3.14
C VAL A 123 -2.63 4.20 -3.29
N THR A 124 -1.51 4.62 -2.75
CA THR A 124 -0.31 3.77 -2.65
C THR A 124 -0.53 2.62 -1.66
N THR A 125 0.25 1.55 -1.79
CA THR A 125 0.10 0.33 -0.97
C THR A 125 0.14 0.61 0.53
N ILE A 126 0.95 1.57 0.97
CA ILE A 126 1.10 1.91 2.39
C ILE A 126 -0.07 2.69 2.99
N ARG A 127 -0.93 3.27 2.14
CA ARG A 127 -2.14 4.01 2.56
C ARG A 127 -3.42 3.19 2.34
N ALA A 128 -3.32 2.01 1.72
CA ALA A 128 -4.47 1.16 1.47
C ALA A 128 -5.19 0.79 2.77
N ASP A 129 -6.50 1.03 2.80
CA ASP A 129 -7.38 0.69 3.93
C ASP A 129 -8.75 0.29 3.39
N VAL A 130 -9.02 -1.01 3.45
CA VAL A 130 -10.28 -1.59 2.94
C VAL A 130 -11.49 -1.08 3.70
N MET A 131 -11.33 -0.73 4.99
CA MET A 131 -12.44 -0.24 5.82
C MET A 131 -12.90 1.17 5.41
N ASN A 132 -12.01 1.93 4.79
CA ASN A 132 -12.26 3.27 4.26
C ASN A 132 -12.32 3.32 2.74
N ASN A 133 -12.52 2.17 2.07
CA ASN A 133 -12.60 2.05 0.61
C ASN A 133 -11.36 2.59 -0.13
N MET A 134 -10.19 2.54 0.52
CA MET A 134 -8.93 2.94 -0.08
C MET A 134 -8.22 1.72 -0.67
N ILE A 135 -8.14 1.65 -1.99
CA ILE A 135 -7.56 0.53 -2.73
C ILE A 135 -6.14 0.88 -3.21
N SER A 136 -5.24 -0.09 -3.06
CA SER A 136 -3.87 0.04 -3.58
C SER A 136 -3.84 0.03 -5.11
N ILE A 137 -2.96 0.85 -5.69
CA ILE A 137 -2.59 0.77 -7.11
C ILE A 137 -2.03 -0.60 -7.53
N GLU A 138 -1.56 -1.40 -6.58
CA GLU A 138 -1.04 -2.76 -6.83
C GLU A 138 -2.13 -3.83 -6.73
N SER A 139 -3.31 -3.50 -6.20
CA SER A 139 -4.44 -4.44 -6.16
C SER A 139 -4.93 -4.78 -7.58
N PRO A 140 -5.53 -5.96 -7.80
CA PRO A 140 -6.10 -6.31 -9.10
C PRO A 140 -7.06 -5.25 -9.63
N MET A 141 -7.93 -4.72 -8.77
CA MET A 141 -8.88 -3.67 -9.11
C MET A 141 -8.18 -2.35 -9.42
N GLY A 142 -7.23 -1.92 -8.57
CA GLY A 142 -6.47 -0.68 -8.80
C GLY A 142 -5.68 -0.71 -10.10
N LYS A 143 -5.01 -1.82 -10.40
CA LYS A 143 -4.26 -1.99 -11.67
C LYS A 143 -5.15 -1.90 -12.90
N CYS A 144 -6.35 -2.47 -12.82
CA CYS A 144 -7.29 -2.46 -13.95
C CYS A 144 -7.95 -1.10 -14.15
N LEU A 145 -8.24 -0.36 -13.07
CA LEU A 145 -8.95 0.92 -13.15
C LEU A 145 -8.05 2.10 -13.55
N LEU A 146 -6.74 2.04 -13.24
CA LEU A 146 -5.81 3.14 -13.56
C LEU A 146 -5.80 3.49 -15.05
N LYS A 147 -5.73 4.80 -15.34
CA LYS A 147 -5.69 5.38 -16.69
C LYS A 147 -6.94 5.17 -17.54
N HIS A 148 -8.02 4.62 -16.99
CA HIS A 148 -9.33 4.58 -17.64
C HIS A 148 -10.11 5.88 -17.40
N ARG A 149 -11.16 6.07 -18.22
CA ARG A 149 -12.00 7.27 -18.22
C ARG A 149 -13.42 6.98 -17.78
N VAL A 150 -14.14 8.05 -17.47
CA VAL A 150 -15.59 7.94 -17.19
C VAL A 150 -16.32 7.33 -18.39
N GLY A 151 -17.13 6.32 -18.14
CA GLY A 151 -17.89 5.58 -19.14
C GLY A 151 -17.21 4.29 -19.63
N ASP A 152 -15.95 4.07 -19.29
CA ASP A 152 -15.27 2.82 -19.65
C ASP A 152 -15.80 1.64 -18.85
N THR A 153 -15.88 0.49 -19.53
CA THR A 153 -16.16 -0.80 -18.87
C THR A 153 -14.86 -1.57 -18.73
N VAL A 154 -14.52 -1.92 -17.51
CA VAL A 154 -13.27 -2.59 -17.16
C VAL A 154 -13.56 -3.97 -16.60
N THR A 155 -12.94 -5.01 -17.16
CA THR A 155 -13.02 -6.38 -16.62
C THR A 155 -11.94 -6.58 -15.57
N ILE A 156 -12.34 -6.86 -14.34
CA ILE A 156 -11.42 -7.15 -13.23
C ILE A 156 -11.29 -8.67 -13.10
N GLU A 157 -10.05 -9.14 -13.11
CA GLU A 157 -9.73 -10.55 -12.89
C GLU A 157 -9.11 -10.70 -11.49
N LEU A 158 -9.77 -11.46 -10.63
CA LEU A 158 -9.28 -11.82 -9.31
C LEU A 158 -8.32 -13.01 -9.36
N GLU A 159 -7.45 -13.14 -8.38
CA GLU A 159 -6.46 -14.24 -8.26
C GLU A 159 -7.10 -15.65 -8.28
N ASN A 160 -8.36 -15.75 -7.88
CA ASN A 160 -9.15 -16.99 -7.93
C ASN A 160 -9.71 -17.32 -9.33
N GLY A 161 -9.42 -16.49 -10.34
CA GLY A 161 -9.89 -16.65 -11.72
C GLY A 161 -11.32 -16.15 -11.98
N VAL A 162 -11.98 -15.56 -10.98
CA VAL A 162 -13.28 -14.91 -11.16
C VAL A 162 -13.09 -13.59 -11.89
N LYS A 163 -13.93 -13.34 -12.89
CA LYS A 163 -13.97 -12.11 -13.67
C LYS A 163 -15.31 -11.44 -13.50
N TYR A 164 -15.30 -10.14 -13.31
CA TYR A 164 -16.51 -9.32 -13.30
C TYR A 164 -16.25 -7.98 -13.97
N ASP A 165 -17.28 -7.40 -14.54
CA ASP A 165 -17.18 -6.13 -15.22
C ASP A 165 -17.64 -5.00 -14.31
N VAL A 166 -16.94 -3.87 -14.36
CA VAL A 166 -17.33 -2.64 -13.69
C VAL A 166 -17.35 -1.49 -14.69
N VAL A 167 -18.27 -0.56 -14.50
CA VAL A 167 -18.41 0.63 -15.32
C VAL A 167 -18.02 1.86 -14.50
N ILE A 168 -17.08 2.64 -14.97
CA ILE A 168 -16.66 3.89 -14.32
C ILE A 168 -17.75 4.95 -14.54
N ARG A 169 -18.39 5.40 -13.46
CA ARG A 169 -19.45 6.41 -13.50
C ARG A 169 -18.95 7.82 -13.30
N GLU A 170 -18.05 8.00 -12.37
CA GLU A 170 -17.53 9.31 -12.00
C GLU A 170 -16.07 9.19 -11.54
N ILE A 171 -15.26 10.19 -11.87
CA ILE A 171 -13.88 10.35 -11.36
C ILE A 171 -13.82 11.72 -10.71
N ARG A 172 -13.42 11.77 -9.44
CA ARG A 172 -13.17 12.99 -8.70
C ARG A 172 -11.68 13.11 -8.45
N LYS A 173 -11.08 14.11 -9.07
CA LYS A 173 -9.66 14.42 -8.88
C LYS A 173 -9.38 14.93 -7.48
N SER A 174 -8.34 14.42 -6.85
CA SER A 174 -7.90 14.85 -5.53
C SER A 174 -6.38 14.75 -5.43
N ASP A 175 -5.76 15.87 -5.12
CA ASP A 175 -4.33 15.92 -4.78
C ASP A 175 -4.09 15.74 -3.27
N ASP A 176 -5.13 15.33 -2.51
CA ASP A 176 -5.04 15.22 -1.06
C ASP A 176 -4.31 13.95 -0.64
N GLU A 177 -3.10 14.14 -0.14
CA GLU A 177 -2.25 13.11 0.47
C GLU A 177 -2.20 13.25 1.99
N SER A 178 -3.25 13.83 2.60
CA SER A 178 -3.32 14.09 4.04
C SER A 178 -3.47 12.82 4.88
N GLU A 179 -3.86 11.69 4.28
CA GLU A 179 -4.08 10.45 5.00
C GLU A 179 -2.81 9.93 5.68
N GLU A 180 -3.01 9.36 6.86
CA GLU A 180 -1.93 8.73 7.62
C GLU A 180 -1.50 7.39 6.95
N ILE A 181 -0.22 7.07 7.09
CA ILE A 181 0.32 5.76 6.70
C ILE A 181 -0.32 4.68 7.57
N SER A 182 -0.76 3.59 6.95
CA SER A 182 -1.40 2.48 7.66
C SER A 182 -0.50 1.92 8.77
N ARG A 183 -1.13 1.64 9.92
CA ARG A 183 -0.46 1.06 11.09
C ARG A 183 -0.63 -0.45 11.04
N PHE A 184 0.47 -1.17 10.98
CA PHE A 184 0.49 -2.62 11.19
C PHE A 184 0.49 -2.96 12.68
#